data_82038ece80770e0c39050a94353493d5
#
_entry.id   82038ece80770e0c39050a94353493d5
#
_cell.length_a   1.000
_cell.length_b   1.000
_cell.length_c   1.000
_cell.angle_alpha   90.00
_cell.angle_beta   90.00
_cell.angle_gamma   90.00
#
_symmetry.space_group_name_H-M   'P 1'
#
loop_
_entity.id
_entity.type
_entity.pdbx_description
1 polymer ?
#
loop_
_entity_poly.entity_id
_entity_poly.type
_entity_poly.pdbx_seq_one_letter_code
_entity_poly.pdbx_strand_id
1 'polypeptide(L)'
;MYNLKGAVPEGVTFGTGSPLLVYQLSGQKVECGFDRFYPLDLQPDPGFQKLRVTWGDFGDLPFTDPYFSLTIKKAQGSPNLGLNFQTDLDALQALAASCDSMPFAGAIFHMARTGSTLISRLFSKIQIVLGISEYTIVDHALLRSADWVEEDRNRLLHDVVKVVARPRRPSDRSLILKMTDATPNTRLPFFRAAFPDVPWVFVYRDPVEVMVSMLRKPTGNVDLWLKNRANAARFLRMPELADASLWPADFMARTLRAFCLEALKAATATPPGRFLAVSYDRLPQAVWETIAPHFGVELTEREREIMQAEAKFSAKEQSLVEFKSDRSTKIRQASPRVVALAKEYVEPILDKIRALPQA
;
A
#
# COMPACT_ATOMS: atom_id res chain seq x y z
N MET A 1 -14.42 -11.96 27.07
CA MET A 1 -13.53 -11.08 26.27
C MET A 1 -12.56 -10.41 27.23
N TYR A 2 -11.27 -10.67 27.11
CA TYR A 2 -10.27 -10.08 28.00
C TYR A 2 -9.92 -8.67 27.50
N ASN A 3 -9.95 -7.69 28.42
CA ASN A 3 -9.45 -6.35 28.13
C ASN A 3 -7.90 -6.41 28.21
N LEU A 4 -7.24 -6.37 27.06
CA LEU A 4 -5.78 -6.54 26.95
C LEU A 4 -4.99 -5.23 27.24
N LYS A 5 -5.64 -4.14 27.66
CA LYS A 5 -4.94 -2.93 28.08
C LYS A 5 -4.15 -3.21 29.36
N GLY A 6 -2.82 -3.03 29.28
CA GLY A 6 -1.91 -3.32 30.40
C GLY A 6 -1.33 -4.74 30.42
N ALA A 7 -1.60 -5.54 29.40
CA ALA A 7 -0.95 -6.84 29.25
C ALA A 7 0.54 -6.67 28.89
N VAL A 8 1.39 -7.47 29.53
CA VAL A 8 2.82 -7.54 29.23
C VAL A 8 3.08 -8.86 28.52
N PRO A 9 3.54 -8.86 27.25
CA PRO A 9 3.85 -10.08 26.53
C PRO A 9 5.01 -10.83 27.21
N GLU A 10 4.86 -12.12 27.46
CA GLU A 10 5.96 -13.01 27.91
C GLU A 10 6.69 -13.62 26.71
N GLY A 11 6.03 -13.78 25.58
CA GLY A 11 6.59 -14.34 24.36
C GLY A 11 5.53 -14.91 23.42
N VAL A 12 6.02 -15.44 22.31
CA VAL A 12 5.20 -16.19 21.35
C VAL A 12 5.69 -17.62 21.35
N THR A 13 4.79 -18.58 21.58
CA THR A 13 5.11 -20.00 21.50
C THR A 13 4.66 -20.55 20.14
N PHE A 14 5.58 -21.19 19.43
CA PHE A 14 5.34 -21.87 18.18
C PHE A 14 5.30 -23.38 18.46
N GLY A 15 4.11 -23.95 18.53
CA GLY A 15 3.89 -25.39 18.67
C GLY A 15 3.53 -26.05 17.33
N THR A 16 3.06 -27.29 17.38
CA THR A 16 2.54 -28.03 16.20
C THR A 16 1.19 -27.49 15.71
N GLY A 17 0.58 -26.51 16.41
CA GLY A 17 -0.64 -25.80 16.03
C GLY A 17 -0.37 -24.34 15.68
N SER A 18 -1.45 -23.54 15.57
CA SER A 18 -1.32 -22.09 15.39
C SER A 18 -0.48 -21.47 16.50
N PRO A 19 0.42 -20.51 16.17
CA PRO A 19 1.23 -19.86 17.19
C PRO A 19 0.36 -19.14 18.22
N LEU A 20 0.75 -19.25 19.50
CA LEU A 20 0.05 -18.63 20.61
C LEU A 20 0.87 -17.47 21.18
N LEU A 21 0.23 -16.34 21.37
CA LEU A 21 0.77 -15.25 22.17
C LEU A 21 0.52 -15.53 23.64
N VAL A 22 1.59 -15.54 24.42
CA VAL A 22 1.56 -15.70 25.88
C VAL A 22 1.82 -14.34 26.51
N TYR A 23 0.97 -13.89 27.40
CA TYR A 23 1.12 -12.62 28.11
C TYR A 23 0.57 -12.68 29.53
N GLN A 24 1.08 -11.76 30.39
CA GLN A 24 0.57 -11.57 31.76
C GLN A 24 -0.53 -10.51 31.74
N LEU A 25 -1.68 -10.86 32.32
CA LEU A 25 -2.77 -9.92 32.56
C LEU A 25 -3.19 -10.01 34.02
N SER A 26 -2.97 -8.92 34.76
CA SER A 26 -3.31 -8.88 36.21
C SER A 26 -2.72 -10.05 37.03
N GLY A 27 -1.49 -10.45 36.67
CA GLY A 27 -0.78 -11.54 37.33
C GLY A 27 -1.17 -12.95 36.88
N GLN A 28 -2.08 -13.09 35.92
CA GLN A 28 -2.44 -14.39 35.34
C GLN A 28 -1.83 -14.53 33.94
N LYS A 29 -1.29 -15.72 33.67
CA LYS A 29 -0.84 -16.11 32.33
C LYS A 29 -2.05 -16.34 31.44
N VAL A 30 -2.09 -15.63 30.30
CA VAL A 30 -3.15 -15.75 29.30
C VAL A 30 -2.51 -16.14 27.97
N GLU A 31 -3.17 -17.02 27.24
CA GLU A 31 -2.78 -17.44 25.90
C GLU A 31 -3.88 -17.05 24.92
N CYS A 32 -3.50 -16.49 23.77
CA CYS A 32 -4.44 -16.23 22.69
C CYS A 32 -3.82 -16.56 21.33
N GLY A 33 -4.68 -16.92 20.37
CA GLY A 33 -4.23 -17.17 18.99
C GLY A 33 -3.53 -15.96 18.39
N PHE A 34 -2.43 -16.21 17.69
CA PHE A 34 -1.66 -15.16 17.02
C PHE A 34 -2.29 -14.72 15.68
N ASP A 35 -3.30 -15.43 15.21
CA ASP A 35 -4.04 -15.21 13.96
C ASP A 35 -4.72 -13.85 13.87
N ARG A 36 -5.08 -13.26 15.01
CA ARG A 36 -5.71 -11.95 15.11
C ARG A 36 -4.72 -10.77 15.07
N PHE A 37 -3.41 -11.03 15.21
CA PHE A 37 -2.36 -9.99 15.23
C PHE A 37 -1.73 -9.81 13.87
N TYR A 38 -1.48 -8.53 13.51
CA TYR A 38 -0.85 -8.15 12.26
C TYR A 38 0.31 -7.18 12.51
N PRO A 39 1.40 -7.25 11.73
CA PRO A 39 2.56 -6.40 11.93
C PRO A 39 2.26 -4.95 11.52
N LEU A 40 2.48 -3.98 12.40
CA LEU A 40 2.21 -2.56 12.18
C LEU A 40 3.44 -1.77 11.76
N ASP A 41 4.59 -2.14 12.30
CA ASP A 41 5.83 -1.39 12.11
C ASP A 41 7.04 -2.30 12.21
N LEU A 42 8.11 -1.90 11.51
CA LEU A 42 9.46 -2.46 11.63
C LEU A 42 10.39 -1.35 12.09
N GLN A 43 10.94 -1.48 13.28
CA GLN A 43 11.81 -0.47 13.88
C GLN A 43 13.21 -1.03 14.10
N PRO A 44 14.29 -0.23 13.89
CA PRO A 44 15.62 -0.63 14.32
C PRO A 44 15.65 -0.83 15.85
N ASP A 45 16.25 -1.91 16.30
CA ASP A 45 16.56 -2.09 17.72
C ASP A 45 17.76 -1.20 18.07
N PRO A 46 17.64 -0.26 19.02
CA PRO A 46 18.72 0.66 19.35
C PRO A 46 20.02 -0.01 19.85
N GLY A 47 19.96 -1.23 20.31
CA GLY A 47 21.10 -1.98 20.86
C GLY A 47 21.67 -3.06 19.94
N PHE A 48 20.98 -3.37 18.85
CA PHE A 48 21.35 -4.49 17.96
C PHE A 48 21.08 -4.07 16.51
N GLN A 49 21.88 -4.55 15.56
CA GLN A 49 21.61 -4.37 14.12
C GLN A 49 20.41 -5.23 13.64
N LYS A 50 19.37 -5.33 14.46
CA LYS A 50 18.18 -6.14 14.22
C LYS A 50 16.95 -5.25 14.12
N LEU A 51 15.90 -5.76 13.50
CA LEU A 51 14.60 -5.11 13.44
C LEU A 51 13.68 -5.69 14.53
N ARG A 52 12.90 -4.82 15.14
CA ARG A 52 11.76 -5.18 15.98
C ARG A 52 10.47 -5.03 15.21
N VAL A 53 9.59 -5.97 15.38
CA VAL A 53 8.24 -5.99 14.78
C VAL A 53 7.24 -5.52 15.82
N THR A 54 6.52 -4.44 15.53
CA THR A 54 5.37 -4.02 16.34
C THR A 54 4.12 -4.68 15.79
N TRP A 55 3.36 -5.33 16.66
CA TRP A 55 2.12 -6.02 16.33
C TRP A 55 0.91 -5.29 16.86
N GLY A 56 -0.20 -5.34 16.15
CA GLY A 56 -1.49 -4.86 16.60
C GLY A 56 -2.56 -5.93 16.56
N ASP A 57 -3.42 -5.92 17.56
CA ASP A 57 -4.59 -6.77 17.62
C ASP A 57 -5.74 -6.18 16.82
N PHE A 58 -6.20 -6.90 15.82
CA PHE A 58 -7.34 -6.51 14.97
C PHE A 58 -8.59 -7.37 15.21
N GLY A 59 -8.49 -8.44 16.03
CA GLY A 59 -9.61 -9.37 16.22
C GLY A 59 -10.26 -9.75 14.89
N ASP A 60 -11.58 -9.59 14.81
CA ASP A 60 -12.36 -9.89 13.60
C ASP A 60 -12.66 -8.65 12.73
N LEU A 61 -11.95 -7.53 12.95
CA LEU A 61 -12.14 -6.32 12.14
C LEU A 61 -11.88 -6.61 10.66
N PRO A 62 -12.82 -6.28 9.76
CA PRO A 62 -12.59 -6.42 8.33
C PRO A 62 -11.61 -5.36 7.83
N PHE A 63 -10.75 -5.74 6.86
CA PHE A 63 -9.79 -4.83 6.23
C PHE A 63 -10.39 -4.20 4.96
N THR A 64 -11.52 -3.50 5.12
CA THR A 64 -12.29 -2.91 4.02
C THR A 64 -12.27 -1.39 3.99
N ASP A 65 -11.50 -0.77 4.87
CA ASP A 65 -11.37 0.70 4.90
C ASP A 65 -10.60 1.23 3.67
N PRO A 66 -10.91 2.46 3.23
CA PRO A 66 -10.20 3.11 2.11
C PRO A 66 -8.69 3.23 2.30
N TYR A 67 -8.25 3.25 3.55
CA TYR A 67 -6.85 3.28 3.98
C TYR A 67 -6.67 2.41 5.22
N PHE A 68 -5.64 1.59 5.27
CA PHE A 68 -5.39 0.70 6.41
C PHE A 68 -5.17 1.46 7.73
N SER A 69 -4.68 2.68 7.67
CA SER A 69 -4.58 3.56 8.84
C SER A 69 -5.93 3.84 9.55
N LEU A 70 -7.04 3.76 8.84
CA LEU A 70 -8.38 3.86 9.44
C LEU A 70 -8.76 2.58 10.18
N THR A 71 -8.39 1.42 9.64
CA THR A 71 -8.55 0.13 10.31
C THR A 71 -7.74 0.09 11.61
N ILE A 72 -6.50 0.58 11.59
CA ILE A 72 -5.66 0.74 12.79
C ILE A 72 -6.35 1.62 13.83
N LYS A 73 -6.88 2.78 13.43
CA LYS A 73 -7.60 3.68 14.35
C LYS A 73 -8.84 3.04 14.95
N LYS A 74 -9.59 2.26 14.18
CA LYS A 74 -10.75 1.50 14.68
C LYS A 74 -10.33 0.46 15.72
N ALA A 75 -9.26 -0.29 15.44
CA ALA A 75 -8.71 -1.27 16.40
C ALA A 75 -8.28 -0.58 17.71
N GLN A 76 -7.54 0.52 17.62
CA GLN A 76 -7.07 1.30 18.77
C GLN A 76 -8.23 1.95 19.58
N GLY A 77 -9.31 2.31 18.91
CA GLY A 77 -10.51 2.88 19.53
C GLY A 77 -11.43 1.83 20.17
N SER A 78 -11.23 0.54 19.88
CA SER A 78 -12.03 -0.54 20.46
C SER A 78 -11.54 -0.90 21.87
N PRO A 79 -12.42 -1.06 22.86
CA PRO A 79 -12.03 -1.43 24.21
C PRO A 79 -11.41 -2.84 24.31
N ASN A 80 -11.70 -3.70 23.33
CA ASN A 80 -11.30 -5.11 23.31
C ASN A 80 -10.20 -5.42 22.29
N LEU A 81 -9.69 -4.41 21.58
CA LEU A 81 -8.68 -4.53 20.52
C LEU A 81 -7.56 -3.51 20.72
N GLY A 82 -6.59 -3.51 19.83
CA GLY A 82 -5.55 -2.49 19.79
C GLY A 82 -4.41 -2.75 20.76
N LEU A 83 -4.27 -3.99 21.31
CA LEU A 83 -3.07 -4.38 22.01
C LEU A 83 -1.88 -4.29 21.06
N ASN A 84 -0.87 -3.52 21.46
CA ASN A 84 0.40 -3.45 20.72
C ASN A 84 1.48 -4.07 21.59
N PHE A 85 2.29 -4.94 20.99
CA PHE A 85 3.50 -5.50 21.59
C PHE A 85 4.59 -5.61 20.53
N GLN A 86 5.81 -5.88 20.98
CA GLN A 86 6.95 -6.02 20.10
C GLN A 86 7.60 -7.39 20.22
N THR A 87 8.06 -7.92 19.11
CA THR A 87 8.92 -9.10 19.03
C THR A 87 10.19 -8.78 18.26
N ASP A 88 11.13 -9.73 18.25
CA ASP A 88 12.18 -9.76 17.25
C ASP A 88 11.65 -10.15 15.86
N LEU A 89 12.54 -10.16 14.88
CA LEU A 89 12.21 -10.56 13.53
C LEU A 89 11.97 -12.07 13.40
N ASP A 90 12.59 -12.87 14.30
CA ASP A 90 12.50 -14.33 14.29
C ASP A 90 11.04 -14.78 14.49
N ALA A 91 10.26 -14.05 15.28
CA ALA A 91 8.82 -14.30 15.47
C ALA A 91 8.01 -14.06 14.18
N LEU A 92 8.33 -13.04 13.41
CA LEU A 92 7.71 -12.82 12.09
C LEU A 92 8.03 -13.97 11.13
N GLN A 93 9.29 -14.39 11.08
CA GLN A 93 9.76 -15.48 10.21
C GLN A 93 9.10 -16.81 10.59
N ALA A 94 9.03 -17.11 11.89
CA ALA A 94 8.38 -18.32 12.38
C ALA A 94 6.87 -18.33 12.06
N LEU A 95 6.18 -17.19 12.23
CA LEU A 95 4.77 -17.05 11.84
C LEU A 95 4.62 -17.23 10.32
N ALA A 96 5.45 -16.59 9.52
CA ALA A 96 5.43 -16.74 8.07
C ALA A 96 5.68 -18.18 7.60
N ALA A 97 6.54 -18.93 8.31
CA ALA A 97 6.80 -20.33 8.02
C ALA A 97 5.63 -21.27 8.35
N SER A 98 4.83 -20.93 9.36
CA SER A 98 3.78 -21.80 9.92
C SER A 98 2.36 -21.40 9.49
N CYS A 99 2.11 -20.18 9.06
CA CYS A 99 0.77 -19.72 8.73
C CYS A 99 0.32 -20.14 7.32
N ASP A 100 -0.95 -20.47 7.20
CA ASP A 100 -1.61 -20.56 5.90
C ASP A 100 -1.76 -19.16 5.31
N SER A 101 -1.29 -18.98 4.09
CA SER A 101 -1.38 -17.72 3.37
C SER A 101 -1.98 -17.91 1.99
N MET A 102 -2.79 -16.95 1.59
CA MET A 102 -3.36 -16.89 0.26
C MET A 102 -2.32 -16.43 -0.77
N PRO A 103 -2.50 -16.76 -2.06
CA PRO A 103 -1.71 -16.19 -3.14
C PRO A 103 -1.75 -14.66 -3.12
N PHE A 104 -0.60 -14.03 -3.34
CA PHE A 104 -0.49 -12.61 -3.62
C PHE A 104 -0.84 -12.36 -5.08
N ALA A 105 -2.10 -12.04 -5.35
CA ALA A 105 -2.66 -11.98 -6.70
C ALA A 105 -2.29 -10.70 -7.46
N GLY A 106 -2.05 -9.59 -6.78
CA GLY A 106 -1.72 -8.37 -7.51
C GLY A 106 -1.32 -7.18 -6.66
N ALA A 107 -0.51 -6.29 -7.24
CA ALA A 107 -0.06 -5.05 -6.64
C ALA A 107 -0.49 -3.83 -7.45
N ILE A 108 -1.01 -2.80 -6.77
CA ILE A 108 -1.46 -1.56 -7.39
C ILE A 108 -0.53 -0.42 -6.98
N PHE A 109 0.29 0.04 -7.93
CA PHE A 109 1.11 1.24 -7.81
C PHE A 109 0.45 2.42 -8.50
N HIS A 110 0.83 3.63 -8.15
CA HIS A 110 0.18 4.82 -8.72
C HIS A 110 1.02 6.09 -8.55
N MET A 111 0.83 7.06 -9.42
CA MET A 111 1.53 8.35 -9.34
C MET A 111 0.91 9.37 -8.36
N ALA A 112 0.09 8.91 -7.40
CA ALA A 112 -0.76 9.72 -6.51
C ALA A 112 -1.98 10.36 -7.21
N ARG A 113 -3.09 10.51 -6.48
CA ARG A 113 -4.33 11.20 -6.93
C ARG A 113 -4.93 10.67 -8.23
N THR A 114 -4.73 9.40 -8.52
CA THR A 114 -5.09 8.74 -9.80
C THR A 114 -6.30 7.81 -9.70
N GLY A 115 -7.06 7.84 -8.61
CA GLY A 115 -8.21 6.95 -8.44
C GLY A 115 -7.87 5.54 -7.96
N SER A 116 -6.60 5.24 -7.62
CA SER A 116 -6.18 3.93 -7.12
C SER A 116 -6.94 3.47 -5.86
N THR A 117 -7.43 4.40 -5.03
CA THR A 117 -8.29 4.08 -3.88
C THR A 117 -9.65 3.52 -4.33
N LEU A 118 -10.17 3.94 -5.49
CA LEU A 118 -11.37 3.33 -6.06
C LEU A 118 -11.13 1.86 -6.41
N ILE A 119 -10.01 1.56 -7.06
CA ILE A 119 -9.66 0.18 -7.42
C ILE A 119 -9.61 -0.71 -6.17
N SER A 120 -8.86 -0.31 -5.14
CA SER A 120 -8.77 -1.10 -3.91
C SER A 120 -10.11 -1.23 -3.17
N ARG A 121 -10.93 -0.17 -3.16
CA ARG A 121 -12.27 -0.20 -2.58
C ARG A 121 -13.19 -1.19 -3.30
N LEU A 122 -13.15 -1.22 -4.63
CA LEU A 122 -13.96 -2.15 -5.40
C LEU A 122 -13.56 -3.61 -5.11
N PHE A 123 -12.26 -3.91 -5.06
CA PHE A 123 -11.79 -5.24 -4.67
C PHE A 123 -12.16 -5.60 -3.23
N SER A 124 -12.15 -4.66 -2.29
CA SER A 124 -12.53 -4.93 -0.89
C SER A 124 -14.00 -5.32 -0.71
N LYS A 125 -14.86 -5.10 -1.72
CA LYS A 125 -16.25 -5.53 -1.75
C LYS A 125 -16.45 -6.96 -2.24
N ILE A 126 -15.43 -7.56 -2.83
CA ILE A 126 -15.48 -8.92 -3.34
C ILE A 126 -15.08 -9.88 -2.23
N GLN A 127 -15.93 -10.87 -1.98
CA GLN A 127 -15.75 -11.77 -0.83
C GLN A 127 -14.52 -12.66 -0.93
N ILE A 128 -14.09 -13.00 -2.16
CA ILE A 128 -12.93 -13.86 -2.40
C ILE A 128 -11.61 -13.11 -2.39
N VAL A 129 -11.63 -11.78 -2.24
CA VAL A 129 -10.42 -10.94 -2.28
C VAL A 129 -10.21 -10.23 -0.95
N LEU A 130 -9.05 -10.42 -0.35
CA LEU A 130 -8.52 -9.56 0.71
C LEU A 130 -7.83 -8.36 0.05
N GLY A 131 -8.57 -7.28 -0.17
CA GLY A 131 -8.04 -6.05 -0.75
C GLY A 131 -7.59 -5.08 0.35
N ILE A 132 -6.28 -4.84 0.49
CA ILE A 132 -5.74 -3.93 1.50
C ILE A 132 -5.13 -2.70 0.84
N SER A 133 -5.48 -1.52 1.35
CA SER A 133 -5.03 -0.23 0.83
C SER A 133 -4.07 0.47 1.78
N GLU A 134 -2.87 0.76 1.27
CA GLU A 134 -1.84 1.54 1.98
C GLU A 134 -1.45 0.95 3.34
N TYR A 135 -1.12 -0.33 3.32
CA TYR A 135 -0.58 -0.99 4.49
C TYR A 135 0.91 -0.70 4.61
N THR A 136 1.26 0.22 5.48
CA THR A 136 2.61 0.79 5.61
C THR A 136 3.69 -0.20 6.04
N ILE A 137 3.34 -1.40 6.51
CA ILE A 137 4.33 -2.42 6.85
C ILE A 137 5.22 -2.80 5.67
N VAL A 138 4.67 -2.82 4.45
CA VAL A 138 5.46 -3.09 3.22
C VAL A 138 6.43 -1.94 2.97
N ASP A 139 6.01 -0.71 3.20
CA ASP A 139 6.87 0.49 3.10
C ASP A 139 8.02 0.39 4.10
N HIS A 140 7.73 -0.01 5.34
CA HIS A 140 8.73 -0.18 6.38
C HIS A 140 9.72 -1.29 6.01
N ALA A 141 9.24 -2.43 5.51
CA ALA A 141 10.12 -3.50 5.04
C ALA A 141 11.05 -3.03 3.92
N LEU A 142 10.51 -2.34 2.89
CA LEU A 142 11.31 -1.78 1.79
C LEU A 142 12.35 -0.75 2.23
N LEU A 143 12.01 0.07 3.23
CA LEU A 143 12.91 1.11 3.75
C LEU A 143 14.00 0.55 4.65
N ARG A 144 13.63 -0.32 5.57
CA ARG A 144 14.54 -0.84 6.61
C ARG A 144 15.53 -1.85 6.05
N SER A 145 15.17 -2.54 4.97
CA SER A 145 16.05 -3.48 4.28
C SER A 145 16.74 -2.91 3.04
N ALA A 146 16.67 -1.60 2.81
CA ALA A 146 17.20 -0.98 1.59
C ALA A 146 18.70 -1.23 1.35
N ASP A 147 19.47 -1.32 2.44
CA ASP A 147 20.93 -1.57 2.41
C ASP A 147 21.29 -3.03 2.70
N TRP A 148 20.30 -3.92 2.80
CA TRP A 148 20.53 -5.35 3.00
C TRP A 148 20.93 -6.03 1.69
N VAL A 149 21.59 -7.19 1.80
CA VAL A 149 21.77 -8.08 0.65
C VAL A 149 20.43 -8.50 0.09
N GLU A 150 20.37 -8.73 -1.20
CA GLU A 150 19.10 -8.95 -1.91
C GLU A 150 18.31 -10.14 -1.36
N GLU A 151 18.99 -11.25 -1.05
CA GLU A 151 18.36 -12.45 -0.51
C GLU A 151 17.61 -12.18 0.80
N ASP A 152 18.26 -11.51 1.77
CA ASP A 152 17.66 -11.21 3.07
C ASP A 152 16.54 -10.18 2.96
N ARG A 153 16.69 -9.18 2.08
CA ARG A 153 15.62 -8.22 1.77
C ARG A 153 14.42 -8.92 1.18
N ASN A 154 14.61 -9.78 0.19
CA ASN A 154 13.52 -10.50 -0.45
C ASN A 154 12.84 -11.44 0.54
N ARG A 155 13.59 -12.12 1.41
CA ARG A 155 13.06 -12.96 2.49
C ARG A 155 12.15 -12.13 3.42
N LEU A 156 12.62 -10.97 3.91
CA LEU A 156 11.81 -10.08 4.75
C LEU A 156 10.50 -9.67 4.07
N LEU A 157 10.56 -9.28 2.79
CA LEU A 157 9.38 -8.90 2.03
C LEU A 157 8.40 -10.07 1.86
N HIS A 158 8.90 -11.26 1.57
CA HIS A 158 8.09 -12.48 1.50
C HIS A 158 7.42 -12.79 2.84
N ASP A 159 8.15 -12.75 3.95
CA ASP A 159 7.62 -13.05 5.28
C ASP A 159 6.52 -12.04 5.67
N VAL A 160 6.76 -10.74 5.44
CA VAL A 160 5.76 -9.70 5.68
C VAL A 160 4.50 -9.93 4.84
N VAL A 161 4.64 -10.14 3.54
CA VAL A 161 3.48 -10.34 2.66
C VAL A 161 2.74 -11.63 3.00
N LYS A 162 3.45 -12.70 3.34
CA LYS A 162 2.88 -13.98 3.73
C LYS A 162 2.01 -13.85 4.99
N VAL A 163 2.51 -13.13 6.00
CA VAL A 163 1.75 -12.86 7.23
C VAL A 163 0.54 -11.94 6.97
N VAL A 164 0.68 -10.98 6.07
CA VAL A 164 -0.43 -10.09 5.64
C VAL A 164 -1.48 -10.87 4.83
N ALA A 165 -1.06 -11.86 4.05
CA ALA A 165 -1.92 -12.67 3.20
C ALA A 165 -2.71 -13.77 3.94
N ARG A 166 -2.70 -13.80 5.28
CA ARG A 166 -3.54 -14.73 6.04
C ARG A 166 -5.03 -14.43 5.81
N PRO A 167 -5.88 -15.44 5.58
CA PRO A 167 -7.31 -15.22 5.39
C PRO A 167 -7.94 -14.51 6.60
N ARG A 168 -8.77 -13.50 6.34
CA ARG A 168 -9.58 -12.81 7.37
C ARG A 168 -11.00 -13.36 7.41
N ARG A 169 -11.46 -13.91 6.28
CA ARG A 169 -12.77 -14.53 6.12
C ARG A 169 -12.59 -15.92 5.53
N PRO A 170 -13.45 -16.87 5.82
CA PRO A 170 -13.40 -18.20 5.21
C PRO A 170 -13.52 -18.18 3.67
N SER A 171 -14.07 -17.10 3.12
CA SER A 171 -14.21 -16.91 1.68
C SER A 171 -12.98 -16.32 1.00
N ASP A 172 -12.04 -15.73 1.73
CA ASP A 172 -10.84 -15.12 1.15
C ASP A 172 -10.01 -16.16 0.39
N ARG A 173 -9.56 -15.82 -0.82
CA ARG A 173 -8.78 -16.71 -1.72
C ARG A 173 -7.51 -16.06 -2.23
N SER A 174 -7.44 -14.73 -2.21
CA SER A 174 -6.29 -14.00 -2.74
C SER A 174 -6.09 -12.65 -2.06
N LEU A 175 -4.84 -12.21 -2.01
CA LEU A 175 -4.45 -10.87 -1.53
C LEU A 175 -4.23 -9.93 -2.71
N ILE A 176 -4.78 -8.74 -2.63
CA ILE A 176 -4.42 -7.60 -3.50
C ILE A 176 -3.97 -6.45 -2.62
N LEU A 177 -2.79 -5.91 -2.89
CA LEU A 177 -2.24 -4.76 -2.16
C LEU A 177 -2.24 -3.50 -3.03
N LYS A 178 -2.90 -2.45 -2.55
CA LYS A 178 -2.71 -1.11 -3.09
C LYS A 178 -1.63 -0.42 -2.25
N MET A 179 -0.53 -0.07 -2.90
CA MET A 179 0.64 0.52 -2.26
C MET A 179 0.41 1.99 -1.89
N THR A 180 1.24 2.54 -1.02
CA THR A 180 1.34 3.99 -0.84
C THR A 180 1.97 4.65 -2.06
N ASP A 181 1.97 5.98 -2.12
CA ASP A 181 2.53 6.70 -3.28
C ASP A 181 4.04 6.93 -3.21
N ALA A 182 4.64 6.86 -2.03
CA ALA A 182 6.01 7.31 -1.83
C ALA A 182 7.03 6.17 -1.87
N THR A 183 7.09 5.40 -0.79
CA THR A 183 8.13 4.37 -0.59
C THR A 183 8.10 3.29 -1.66
N PRO A 184 6.95 2.68 -1.97
CA PRO A 184 6.91 1.62 -2.97
C PRO A 184 7.33 2.11 -4.36
N ASN A 185 6.93 3.32 -4.77
CA ASN A 185 7.37 3.85 -6.07
C ASN A 185 8.88 4.05 -6.13
N THR A 186 9.50 4.55 -5.07
CA THR A 186 10.95 4.80 -5.05
C THR A 186 11.78 3.53 -4.81
N ARG A 187 11.16 2.44 -4.39
CA ARG A 187 11.78 1.13 -4.12
C ARG A 187 11.15 0.01 -4.97
N LEU A 188 10.47 0.39 -6.06
CA LEU A 188 9.80 -0.55 -6.95
C LEU A 188 10.73 -1.66 -7.49
N PRO A 189 12.00 -1.40 -7.84
CA PRO A 189 12.92 -2.48 -8.22
C PRO A 189 13.11 -3.53 -7.12
N PHE A 190 13.17 -3.14 -5.84
CA PHE A 190 13.30 -4.08 -4.72
C PHE A 190 12.04 -4.94 -4.56
N PHE A 191 10.86 -4.29 -4.68
CA PHE A 191 9.60 -5.00 -4.65
C PHE A 191 9.51 -6.01 -5.81
N ARG A 192 9.93 -5.61 -7.02
CA ARG A 192 9.92 -6.50 -8.20
C ARG A 192 10.91 -7.65 -8.09
N ALA A 193 12.08 -7.42 -7.50
CA ALA A 193 13.04 -8.49 -7.23
C ALA A 193 12.47 -9.55 -6.27
N ALA A 194 11.75 -9.11 -5.24
CA ALA A 194 11.09 -10.03 -4.30
C ALA A 194 9.89 -10.76 -4.93
N PHE A 195 9.11 -10.11 -5.80
CA PHE A 195 7.88 -10.65 -6.36
C PHE A 195 7.87 -10.61 -7.90
N PRO A 196 8.78 -11.32 -8.59
CA PRO A 196 8.92 -11.25 -10.05
C PRO A 196 7.66 -11.72 -10.80
N ASP A 197 6.95 -12.70 -10.25
CA ASP A 197 5.79 -13.32 -10.90
C ASP A 197 4.45 -12.67 -10.56
N VAL A 198 4.41 -11.81 -9.53
CA VAL A 198 3.18 -11.13 -9.13
C VAL A 198 2.80 -10.08 -10.18
N PRO A 199 1.61 -10.16 -10.79
CA PRO A 199 1.15 -9.14 -11.70
C PRO A 199 0.92 -7.81 -10.96
N TRP A 200 1.19 -6.72 -11.67
CA TRP A 200 1.03 -5.40 -11.09
C TRP A 200 0.52 -4.38 -12.11
N VAL A 201 -0.07 -3.32 -11.59
CA VAL A 201 -0.55 -2.21 -12.40
C VAL A 201 0.06 -0.90 -11.91
N PHE A 202 0.27 0.04 -12.83
CA PHE A 202 0.62 1.43 -12.51
C PHE A 202 -0.50 2.36 -12.95
N VAL A 203 -1.17 2.97 -11.99
CA VAL A 203 -2.30 3.86 -12.25
C VAL A 203 -1.79 5.28 -12.45
N TYR A 204 -2.07 5.86 -13.60
CA TYR A 204 -1.68 7.21 -13.98
C TYR A 204 -2.88 8.10 -14.33
N ARG A 205 -2.66 9.39 -14.31
CA ARG A 205 -3.64 10.42 -14.67
C ARG A 205 -2.93 11.60 -15.34
N ASP A 206 -3.69 12.49 -15.98
CA ASP A 206 -3.18 13.76 -16.48
C ASP A 206 -2.34 14.47 -15.39
N PRO A 207 -1.06 14.78 -15.65
CA PRO A 207 -0.17 15.32 -14.62
C PRO A 207 -0.56 16.71 -14.14
N VAL A 208 -1.22 17.52 -14.99
CA VAL A 208 -1.74 18.84 -14.60
C VAL A 208 -2.83 18.65 -13.53
N GLU A 209 -3.76 17.73 -13.75
CA GLU A 209 -4.81 17.42 -12.77
C GLU A 209 -4.25 16.91 -11.46
N VAL A 210 -3.22 16.04 -11.51
CA VAL A 210 -2.54 15.51 -10.33
C VAL A 210 -1.85 16.64 -9.58
N MET A 211 -1.07 17.48 -10.26
CA MET A 211 -0.34 18.60 -9.66
C MET A 211 -1.30 19.59 -9.00
N VAL A 212 -2.38 20.00 -9.67
CA VAL A 212 -3.41 20.89 -9.09
C VAL A 212 -4.02 20.26 -7.82
N SER A 213 -4.34 18.96 -7.89
CA SER A 213 -4.90 18.25 -6.73
C SER A 213 -3.93 18.17 -5.55
N MET A 214 -2.64 17.96 -5.82
CA MET A 214 -1.60 17.84 -4.80
C MET A 214 -1.19 19.21 -4.23
N LEU A 215 -1.19 20.26 -5.02
CA LEU A 215 -0.95 21.63 -4.54
C LEU A 215 -2.04 22.11 -3.60
N ARG A 216 -3.30 21.68 -3.81
CA ARG A 216 -4.41 21.98 -2.89
C ARG A 216 -4.35 21.17 -1.58
N LYS A 217 -4.07 19.88 -1.70
CA LYS A 217 -4.03 18.94 -0.58
C LYS A 217 -2.99 17.86 -0.89
N PRO A 218 -1.73 18.05 -0.48
CA PRO A 218 -0.69 17.06 -0.65
C PRO A 218 -1.09 15.72 -0.03
N THR A 219 -0.51 14.63 -0.53
CA THR A 219 -0.55 13.35 0.20
C THR A 219 0.34 13.43 1.44
N GLY A 220 0.10 12.57 2.42
CA GLY A 220 0.81 12.66 3.70
C GLY A 220 2.34 12.65 3.56
N ASN A 221 2.88 11.78 2.70
CA ASN A 221 4.32 11.71 2.45
C ASN A 221 4.85 12.98 1.76
N VAL A 222 4.15 13.45 0.75
CA VAL A 222 4.57 14.65 0.01
C VAL A 222 4.46 15.90 0.88
N ASP A 223 3.47 16.00 1.77
CA ASP A 223 3.39 17.09 2.74
C ASP A 223 4.60 17.11 3.71
N LEU A 224 4.98 15.94 4.21
CA LEU A 224 6.19 15.81 5.05
C LEU A 224 7.46 16.19 4.27
N TRP A 225 7.56 15.84 3.01
CA TRP A 225 8.71 16.19 2.16
C TRP A 225 8.75 17.67 1.79
N LEU A 226 7.60 18.30 1.59
CA LEU A 226 7.52 19.74 1.40
C LEU A 226 8.04 20.51 2.60
N LYS A 227 7.86 19.96 3.81
CA LYS A 227 8.36 20.53 5.06
C LYS A 227 9.83 20.19 5.35
N ASN A 228 10.33 19.08 4.80
CA ASN A 228 11.72 18.63 4.96
C ASN A 228 12.33 18.23 3.61
N ARG A 229 12.80 19.21 2.86
CA ARG A 229 13.37 19.07 1.50
C ARG A 229 14.62 18.19 1.48
N ALA A 230 15.50 18.31 2.46
CA ALA A 230 16.71 17.51 2.56
C ALA A 230 16.37 16.02 2.70
N ASN A 231 15.34 15.71 3.48
CA ASN A 231 14.86 14.33 3.62
C ASN A 231 14.25 13.81 2.30
N ALA A 232 13.48 14.65 1.60
CA ALA A 232 12.93 14.31 0.29
C ALA A 232 14.03 14.02 -0.73
N ALA A 233 15.04 14.86 -0.81
CA ALA A 233 16.18 14.74 -1.72
C ALA A 233 16.92 13.41 -1.52
N ARG A 234 17.19 13.07 -0.26
CA ARG A 234 17.82 11.79 0.11
C ARG A 234 16.93 10.60 -0.24
N PHE A 235 15.64 10.69 0.09
CA PHE A 235 14.68 9.61 -0.08
C PHE A 235 14.43 9.29 -1.56
N LEU A 236 14.22 10.33 -2.37
CA LEU A 236 13.98 10.24 -3.80
C LEU A 236 15.27 10.07 -4.61
N ARG A 237 16.44 10.18 -3.97
CA ARG A 237 17.76 10.19 -4.64
C ARG A 237 17.86 11.31 -5.69
N MET A 238 17.32 12.47 -5.37
CA MET A 238 17.28 13.67 -6.22
C MET A 238 17.83 14.86 -5.42
N PRO A 239 19.16 15.10 -5.44
CA PRO A 239 19.81 16.16 -4.65
C PRO A 239 19.21 17.55 -4.88
N GLU A 240 18.73 17.81 -6.09
CA GLU A 240 18.10 19.08 -6.48
C GLU A 240 16.82 19.40 -5.69
N LEU A 241 16.18 18.41 -5.08
CA LEU A 241 14.99 18.61 -4.23
C LEU A 241 15.34 19.21 -2.85
N ALA A 242 16.62 19.20 -2.47
CA ALA A 242 17.06 19.84 -1.21
C ALA A 242 16.98 21.37 -1.27
N ASP A 243 16.93 21.95 -2.48
CA ASP A 243 16.84 23.40 -2.65
C ASP A 243 15.52 23.93 -2.08
N ALA A 244 15.63 24.68 -0.98
CA ALA A 244 14.50 25.30 -0.30
C ALA A 244 13.82 26.41 -1.13
N SER A 245 14.50 26.95 -2.14
CA SER A 245 13.97 27.97 -3.05
C SER A 245 13.02 27.41 -4.11
N LEU A 246 13.01 26.10 -4.35
CA LEU A 246 12.08 25.45 -5.26
C LEU A 246 10.63 25.73 -4.86
N TRP A 247 9.85 26.23 -5.79
CA TRP A 247 8.42 26.41 -5.57
C TRP A 247 7.74 25.03 -5.36
N PRO A 248 6.63 24.97 -4.60
CA PRO A 248 5.90 23.72 -4.40
C PRO A 248 5.53 23.01 -5.72
N ALA A 249 5.19 23.75 -6.78
CA ALA A 249 4.87 23.17 -8.06
C ALA A 249 6.08 22.50 -8.75
N ASP A 250 7.28 23.11 -8.66
CA ASP A 250 8.52 22.52 -9.21
C ASP A 250 8.88 21.24 -8.46
N PHE A 251 8.78 21.29 -7.14
CA PHE A 251 8.98 20.11 -6.30
C PHE A 251 8.02 18.97 -6.67
N MET A 252 6.73 19.28 -6.83
CA MET A 252 5.70 18.31 -7.22
C MET A 252 6.00 17.68 -8.57
N ALA A 253 6.32 18.47 -9.58
CA ALA A 253 6.61 17.98 -10.92
C ALA A 253 7.79 16.99 -10.92
N ARG A 254 8.87 17.34 -10.21
CA ARG A 254 10.07 16.50 -10.08
C ARG A 254 9.78 15.22 -9.30
N THR A 255 8.97 15.30 -8.22
CA THR A 255 8.53 14.13 -7.45
C THR A 255 7.70 13.19 -8.31
N LEU A 256 6.72 13.70 -9.06
CA LEU A 256 5.90 12.88 -9.98
C LEU A 256 6.74 12.25 -11.08
N ARG A 257 7.71 13.02 -11.62
CA ARG A 257 8.68 12.48 -12.58
C ARG A 257 9.43 11.29 -12.01
N ALA A 258 9.90 11.38 -10.76
CA ALA A 258 10.60 10.28 -10.10
C ALA A 258 9.71 9.03 -10.00
N PHE A 259 8.47 9.16 -9.57
CA PHE A 259 7.53 8.04 -9.49
C PHE A 259 7.28 7.39 -10.86
N CYS A 260 7.02 8.20 -11.88
CA CYS A 260 6.82 7.69 -13.24
C CYS A 260 8.08 7.03 -13.82
N LEU A 261 9.26 7.59 -13.53
CA LEU A 261 10.53 7.04 -14.03
C LEU A 261 10.83 5.66 -13.43
N GLU A 262 10.65 5.50 -12.12
CA GLU A 262 10.84 4.19 -11.46
C GLU A 262 9.79 3.17 -11.94
N ALA A 263 8.55 3.60 -12.13
CA ALA A 263 7.51 2.74 -12.70
C ALA A 263 7.86 2.31 -14.14
N LEU A 264 8.34 3.22 -14.99
CA LEU A 264 8.77 2.90 -16.35
C LEU A 264 9.94 1.91 -16.35
N LYS A 265 10.97 2.14 -15.53
CA LYS A 265 12.11 1.22 -15.40
C LYS A 265 11.67 -0.18 -14.98
N ALA A 266 10.82 -0.25 -13.96
CA ALA A 266 10.31 -1.53 -13.49
C ALA A 266 9.43 -2.23 -14.54
N ALA A 267 8.58 -1.49 -15.24
CA ALA A 267 7.71 -2.04 -16.27
C ALA A 267 8.50 -2.61 -17.46
N THR A 268 9.54 -1.90 -17.91
CA THR A 268 10.39 -2.39 -19.01
C THR A 268 11.22 -3.62 -18.64
N ALA A 269 11.50 -3.82 -17.35
CA ALA A 269 12.19 -5.02 -16.83
C ALA A 269 11.21 -6.15 -16.45
N THR A 270 9.90 -5.90 -16.50
CA THR A 270 8.89 -6.90 -16.10
C THR A 270 8.60 -7.85 -17.27
N PRO A 271 8.50 -9.17 -17.04
CA PRO A 271 8.12 -10.12 -18.07
C PRO A 271 6.75 -9.78 -18.69
N PRO A 272 6.53 -10.12 -19.99
CA PRO A 272 5.25 -9.91 -20.65
C PRO A 272 4.07 -10.50 -19.86
N GLY A 273 2.94 -9.80 -19.85
CA GLY A 273 1.73 -10.24 -19.14
C GLY A 273 1.73 -10.03 -17.63
N ARG A 274 2.79 -9.45 -17.05
CA ARG A 274 2.86 -9.15 -15.61
C ARG A 274 2.71 -7.67 -15.27
N PHE A 275 2.57 -6.81 -16.25
CA PHE A 275 2.40 -5.37 -16.09
C PHE A 275 1.30 -4.81 -16.98
N LEU A 276 0.49 -3.89 -16.43
CA LEU A 276 -0.40 -3.02 -17.19
C LEU A 276 -0.32 -1.59 -16.68
N ALA A 277 -0.30 -0.63 -17.59
CA ALA A 277 -0.54 0.77 -17.28
C ALA A 277 -2.05 1.04 -17.30
N VAL A 278 -2.56 1.76 -16.31
CA VAL A 278 -3.99 2.03 -16.13
C VAL A 278 -4.24 3.52 -16.14
N SER A 279 -4.89 4.01 -17.19
CA SER A 279 -5.34 5.40 -17.22
C SER A 279 -6.51 5.63 -16.28
N TYR A 280 -6.49 6.74 -15.53
CA TYR A 280 -7.64 7.19 -14.73
C TYR A 280 -8.94 7.27 -15.54
N ASP A 281 -8.85 7.64 -16.83
CA ASP A 281 -10.02 7.80 -17.71
C ASP A 281 -10.70 6.48 -18.05
N ARG A 282 -10.02 5.33 -17.82
CA ARG A 282 -10.59 3.99 -17.98
C ARG A 282 -11.31 3.49 -16.71
N LEU A 283 -11.19 4.21 -15.59
CA LEU A 283 -11.89 3.85 -14.35
C LEU A 283 -13.34 4.37 -14.38
N PRO A 284 -14.29 3.62 -13.80
CA PRO A 284 -14.09 2.38 -13.04
C PRO A 284 -14.05 1.09 -13.89
N GLN A 285 -14.41 1.15 -15.18
CA GLN A 285 -14.62 -0.01 -16.04
C GLN A 285 -13.42 -0.95 -16.10
N ALA A 286 -12.20 -0.39 -16.22
CA ALA A 286 -10.98 -1.19 -16.27
C ALA A 286 -10.80 -2.13 -15.07
N VAL A 287 -11.47 -1.88 -13.92
CA VAL A 287 -11.30 -2.71 -12.72
C VAL A 287 -11.83 -4.13 -12.98
N TRP A 288 -13.03 -4.25 -13.53
CA TRP A 288 -13.64 -5.57 -13.78
C TRP A 288 -13.39 -6.11 -15.18
N GLU A 289 -13.07 -5.26 -16.16
CA GLU A 289 -12.81 -5.69 -17.53
C GLU A 289 -11.37 -6.16 -17.75
N THR A 290 -10.40 -5.53 -17.05
CA THR A 290 -8.98 -5.72 -17.36
C THR A 290 -8.15 -6.04 -16.11
N ILE A 291 -8.29 -5.27 -15.01
CA ILE A 291 -7.43 -5.42 -13.83
C ILE A 291 -7.74 -6.72 -13.08
N ALA A 292 -9.02 -7.06 -12.88
CA ALA A 292 -9.40 -8.31 -12.22
C ALA A 292 -8.89 -9.54 -12.99
N PRO A 293 -9.11 -9.67 -14.32
CA PRO A 293 -8.51 -10.74 -15.12
C PRO A 293 -6.96 -10.75 -15.08
N HIS A 294 -6.32 -9.56 -15.12
CA HIS A 294 -4.87 -9.46 -15.03
C HIS A 294 -4.32 -10.00 -13.70
N PHE A 295 -5.06 -9.83 -12.61
CA PHE A 295 -4.73 -10.38 -11.29
C PHE A 295 -5.23 -11.83 -11.09
N GLY A 296 -5.78 -12.48 -12.13
CA GLY A 296 -6.31 -13.82 -12.03
C GLY A 296 -7.56 -13.92 -11.14
N VAL A 297 -8.29 -12.81 -10.96
CA VAL A 297 -9.54 -12.77 -10.20
C VAL A 297 -10.72 -12.92 -11.15
N GLU A 298 -11.35 -14.08 -11.12
CA GLU A 298 -12.58 -14.35 -11.87
C GLU A 298 -13.77 -13.79 -11.11
N LEU A 299 -14.44 -12.82 -11.71
CA LEU A 299 -15.62 -12.18 -11.12
C LEU A 299 -16.89 -12.84 -11.63
N THR A 300 -17.77 -13.22 -10.71
CA THR A 300 -19.16 -13.57 -11.02
C THR A 300 -19.93 -12.34 -11.49
N GLU A 301 -21.06 -12.54 -12.20
CA GLU A 301 -21.92 -11.42 -12.61
C GLU A 301 -22.38 -10.58 -11.41
N ARG A 302 -22.77 -11.25 -10.32
CA ARG A 302 -23.17 -10.58 -9.07
C ARG A 302 -22.05 -9.71 -8.48
N GLU A 303 -20.80 -10.17 -8.50
CA GLU A 303 -19.66 -9.40 -8.01
C GLU A 303 -19.38 -8.20 -8.90
N ARG A 304 -19.55 -8.34 -10.21
CA ARG A 304 -19.47 -7.25 -11.17
C ARG A 304 -20.55 -6.18 -10.88
N GLU A 305 -21.78 -6.59 -10.66
CA GLU A 305 -22.88 -5.68 -10.28
C GLU A 305 -22.58 -4.94 -8.97
N ILE A 306 -22.02 -5.62 -7.95
CA ILE A 306 -21.58 -5.01 -6.70
C ILE A 306 -20.53 -3.94 -6.97
N MET A 307 -19.51 -4.23 -7.78
CA MET A 307 -18.49 -3.23 -8.14
C MET A 307 -19.08 -2.03 -8.87
N GLN A 308 -19.97 -2.26 -9.82
CA GLN A 308 -20.65 -1.19 -10.59
C GLN A 308 -21.51 -0.31 -9.70
N ALA A 309 -22.24 -0.90 -8.76
CA ALA A 309 -23.03 -0.14 -7.79
C ALA A 309 -22.13 0.71 -6.86
N GLU A 310 -21.08 0.12 -6.33
CA GLU A 310 -20.12 0.79 -5.44
C GLU A 310 -19.35 1.92 -6.14
N ALA A 311 -19.05 1.78 -7.43
CA ALA A 311 -18.32 2.76 -8.22
C ALA A 311 -19.03 4.12 -8.38
N LYS A 312 -20.34 4.16 -8.12
CA LYS A 312 -21.12 5.39 -8.14
C LYS A 312 -20.79 6.34 -6.98
N PHE A 313 -20.11 5.83 -5.94
CA PHE A 313 -19.83 6.58 -4.73
C PHE A 313 -18.35 7.00 -4.63
N SER A 314 -18.10 8.05 -3.83
CA SER A 314 -16.76 8.52 -3.55
C SER A 314 -15.94 7.46 -2.82
N ALA A 315 -14.80 7.06 -3.39
CA ALA A 315 -13.96 6.01 -2.82
C ALA A 315 -13.23 6.40 -1.53
N LYS A 316 -13.17 7.69 -1.21
CA LYS A 316 -12.44 8.23 -0.04
C LYS A 316 -13.33 8.48 1.16
N GLU A 317 -14.63 8.58 0.93
CA GLU A 317 -15.59 8.85 1.99
C GLU A 317 -16.01 7.53 2.65
N GLN A 318 -16.19 7.56 3.97
CA GLN A 318 -16.76 6.43 4.72
C GLN A 318 -18.27 6.34 4.55
N SER A 319 -18.92 7.45 4.19
CA SER A 319 -20.34 7.55 3.85
C SER A 319 -20.55 7.41 2.33
N LEU A 320 -21.77 7.04 1.93
CA LEU A 320 -22.18 6.95 0.53
C LEU A 320 -22.39 8.36 -0.06
N VAL A 321 -21.28 8.99 -0.42
CA VAL A 321 -21.30 10.27 -1.14
C VAL A 321 -21.13 9.99 -2.63
N GLU A 322 -22.06 10.47 -3.45
CA GLU A 322 -22.00 10.29 -4.89
C GLU A 322 -20.72 10.90 -5.48
N PHE A 323 -20.08 10.16 -6.38
CA PHE A 323 -18.88 10.64 -7.04
C PHE A 323 -19.22 11.73 -8.07
N LYS A 324 -18.54 12.88 -7.96
CA LYS A 324 -18.58 13.95 -8.96
C LYS A 324 -17.19 14.22 -9.50
N SER A 325 -17.05 14.17 -10.83
CA SER A 325 -15.78 14.50 -11.49
C SER A 325 -15.45 15.98 -11.32
N ASP A 326 -14.21 16.25 -10.88
CA ASP A 326 -13.68 17.62 -10.72
C ASP A 326 -12.65 18.00 -11.80
N ARG A 327 -12.57 17.22 -12.89
CA ARG A 327 -11.58 17.37 -13.97
C ARG A 327 -11.58 18.76 -14.59
N SER A 328 -12.73 19.21 -15.08
CA SER A 328 -12.86 20.54 -15.73
C SER A 328 -12.47 21.69 -14.80
N THR A 329 -12.78 21.55 -13.51
CA THR A 329 -12.42 22.53 -12.50
C THR A 329 -10.91 22.56 -12.26
N LYS A 330 -10.24 21.40 -12.21
CA LYS A 330 -8.79 21.32 -12.02
C LYS A 330 -8.02 21.90 -13.20
N ILE A 331 -8.43 21.59 -14.42
CA ILE A 331 -7.80 22.14 -15.61
C ILE A 331 -7.92 23.68 -15.65
N ARG A 332 -9.10 24.23 -15.35
CA ARG A 332 -9.30 25.70 -15.30
C ARG A 332 -8.49 26.39 -14.20
N GLN A 333 -8.16 25.68 -13.12
CA GLN A 333 -7.40 26.22 -11.99
C GLN A 333 -5.89 26.03 -12.13
N ALA A 334 -5.44 25.34 -13.17
CA ALA A 334 -4.02 25.16 -13.44
C ALA A 334 -3.39 26.50 -13.87
N SER A 335 -2.39 26.95 -13.15
CA SER A 335 -1.59 28.09 -13.58
C SER A 335 -0.75 27.73 -14.82
N PRO A 336 -0.38 28.69 -15.67
CA PRO A 336 0.53 28.44 -16.80
C PRO A 336 1.83 27.74 -16.37
N ARG A 337 2.35 28.06 -15.19
CA ARG A 337 3.55 27.43 -14.64
C ARG A 337 3.32 25.93 -14.35
N VAL A 338 2.19 25.55 -13.77
CA VAL A 338 1.86 24.13 -13.50
C VAL A 338 1.80 23.36 -14.81
N VAL A 339 1.17 23.93 -15.84
CA VAL A 339 1.09 23.32 -17.18
C VAL A 339 2.48 23.15 -17.78
N ALA A 340 3.32 24.18 -17.74
CA ALA A 340 4.69 24.13 -18.27
C ALA A 340 5.53 23.05 -17.55
N LEU A 341 5.48 23.00 -16.21
CA LEU A 341 6.23 22.03 -15.42
C LEU A 341 5.74 20.58 -15.65
N ALA A 342 4.43 20.36 -15.77
CA ALA A 342 3.88 19.06 -16.12
C ALA A 342 4.40 18.58 -17.48
N LYS A 343 4.39 19.46 -18.47
CA LYS A 343 4.88 19.19 -19.83
C LYS A 343 6.39 18.93 -19.87
N GLU A 344 7.17 19.67 -19.09
CA GLU A 344 8.63 19.54 -19.05
C GLU A 344 9.09 18.27 -18.31
N TYR A 345 8.53 18.01 -17.14
CA TYR A 345 9.06 16.99 -16.25
C TYR A 345 8.33 15.65 -16.29
N VAL A 346 7.00 15.64 -16.46
CA VAL A 346 6.19 14.44 -16.26
C VAL A 346 5.76 13.81 -17.58
N GLU A 347 5.23 14.61 -18.51
CA GLU A 347 4.69 14.12 -19.80
C GLU A 347 5.69 13.26 -20.59
N PRO A 348 6.99 13.60 -20.73
CA PRO A 348 7.91 12.81 -21.53
C PRO A 348 8.10 11.38 -21.00
N ILE A 349 7.93 11.17 -19.68
CA ILE A 349 8.00 9.85 -19.08
C ILE A 349 6.64 9.15 -19.19
N LEU A 350 5.58 9.89 -18.99
CA LEU A 350 4.22 9.37 -19.05
C LEU A 350 3.85 8.89 -20.47
N ASP A 351 4.33 9.56 -21.51
CA ASP A 351 4.15 9.12 -22.91
C ASP A 351 4.81 7.75 -23.16
N LYS A 352 5.97 7.51 -22.57
CA LYS A 352 6.60 6.18 -22.62
C LYS A 352 5.79 5.12 -21.87
N ILE A 353 5.18 5.49 -20.72
CA ILE A 353 4.28 4.58 -19.99
C ILE A 353 3.01 4.30 -20.80
N ARG A 354 2.44 5.29 -21.48
CA ARG A 354 1.29 5.13 -22.38
C ARG A 354 1.56 4.20 -23.57
N ALA A 355 2.82 4.07 -23.98
CA ALA A 355 3.23 3.16 -25.06
C ALA A 355 3.41 1.70 -24.58
N LEU A 356 3.36 1.43 -23.27
CA LEU A 356 3.40 0.09 -22.71
C LEU A 356 2.01 -0.59 -22.74
N PRO A 357 1.89 -1.90 -22.42
CA PRO A 357 0.59 -2.58 -22.31
C PRO A 357 -0.39 -1.82 -21.41
N GLN A 358 -1.61 -1.58 -21.91
CA GLN A 358 -2.65 -0.79 -21.26
C GLN A 358 -3.82 -1.67 -20.78
N ALA A 359 -4.47 -1.22 -19.68
CA ALA A 359 -5.72 -1.79 -19.19
C ALA A 359 -6.93 -1.24 -19.98
#